data_f58a36df7d8ae40518dac545009c2c26
#
_entry.id   f58a36df7d8ae40518dac545009c2c26
#
_cell.length_a   1.000
_cell.length_b   1.000
_cell.length_c   1.000
_cell.angle_alpha   90.00
_cell.angle_beta   90.00
_cell.angle_gamma   90.00
#
_symmetry.space_group_name_H-M   'P 1'
#
loop_
_entity.id
_entity.type
_entity.pdbx_description
1 polymer ?
#
loop_
_entity_poly.entity_id
_entity_poly.type
_entity_poly.pdbx_seq_one_letter_code
_entity_poly.pdbx_strand_id
1 'polypeptide(L)'
;MIKKLLNRFKRAPVPAVAILLFAAIISVIICVLQESNEEELRNYEEAYQSIPVTVTVTEPSGTNGDDFFIENWVWELFTKEEPIQILDLSEAENEDEAFDLIVAFYDGKLEATDISLAEYLTDVEIQIQWWISTINGNSYIDAAGTPMLIGINSLSGDKRLLPEYGCEITWYEGYDESIFEGDEAVCLIPEDMAKPRFYNNGKGEAVLYFEYELVQYGKVVLYREYNCTLKIVGTYTAGDEKSIYCPVPIVEQVMSALEADPMIYSMSATIADNRRLEEFREKMSLCFVEPSPNAEKIPWGNFVYSTFPTGLREYYDYALDINDDNLFDLSAILEDSIKFNQTVTIFVVALSVVAGFLVGFLMIRRRKKDILLMRTVGESNFRLYIGFVLEQMICIILGIALGGAYYNWNPIKNLAIFAGVYFVGLSLALAIFMSKKLLTSVKEDE
;
A
#
# COMPACT_ATOMS: atom_id res chain seq x y z
N MET A 1 7.26 -59.18 14.47
CA MET A 1 6.72 -58.38 13.40
C MET A 1 7.84 -57.69 12.57
N ILE A 2 8.74 -56.95 13.17
CA ILE A 2 9.86 -56.23 12.54
C ILE A 2 10.77 -57.16 11.70
N LYS A 3 11.16 -58.35 12.25
CA LYS A 3 12.00 -59.34 11.53
C LYS A 3 11.36 -59.88 10.24
N LYS A 4 10.02 -60.04 10.21
CA LYS A 4 9.25 -60.42 9.02
C LYS A 4 9.20 -59.27 8.00
N LEU A 5 9.07 -58.03 8.43
CA LEU A 5 9.13 -56.84 7.60
C LEU A 5 10.50 -56.69 6.93
N LEU A 6 11.59 -56.74 7.69
CA LEU A 6 12.95 -56.71 7.17
C LEU A 6 13.23 -57.76 6.13
N ASN A 7 12.73 -58.99 6.30
CA ASN A 7 12.89 -60.05 5.34
C ASN A 7 12.02 -59.81 4.05
N ARG A 8 10.92 -59.06 4.14
CA ARG A 8 10.15 -58.65 2.94
C ARG A 8 10.89 -57.60 2.15
N PHE A 9 11.54 -56.62 2.81
CA PHE A 9 12.39 -55.63 2.13
C PHE A 9 13.58 -56.28 1.39
N LYS A 10 14.22 -57.29 2.00
CA LYS A 10 15.33 -58.00 1.35
C LYS A 10 14.91 -58.77 0.09
N ARG A 11 13.63 -59.22 0.00
CA ARG A 11 13.10 -59.95 -1.18
C ARG A 11 12.67 -59.08 -2.32
N ALA A 12 12.41 -57.78 -2.11
CA ALA A 12 12.00 -56.85 -3.17
C ALA A 12 12.59 -55.44 -2.91
N PRO A 13 13.91 -55.27 -3.02
CA PRO A 13 14.57 -53.97 -2.69
C PRO A 13 14.22 -52.87 -3.70
N VAL A 14 14.09 -53.21 -5.00
CA VAL A 14 13.90 -52.18 -6.05
C VAL A 14 12.61 -51.38 -5.89
N PRO A 15 11.42 -51.97 -5.66
CA PRO A 15 10.23 -51.17 -5.46
C PRO A 15 10.24 -50.38 -4.18
N ALA A 16 10.85 -50.89 -3.11
CA ALA A 16 10.96 -50.13 -1.84
C ALA A 16 11.83 -48.88 -2.00
N VAL A 17 12.97 -49.01 -2.68
CA VAL A 17 13.84 -47.87 -3.01
C VAL A 17 13.13 -46.87 -3.91
N ALA A 18 12.41 -47.34 -4.93
CA ALA A 18 11.66 -46.44 -5.82
C ALA A 18 10.58 -45.62 -5.08
N ILE A 19 9.86 -46.23 -4.14
CA ILE A 19 8.87 -45.54 -3.31
C ILE A 19 9.50 -44.55 -2.38
N LEU A 20 10.62 -44.91 -1.75
CA LEU A 20 11.37 -44.02 -0.87
C LEU A 20 11.89 -42.81 -1.64
N LEU A 21 12.47 -42.98 -2.83
CA LEU A 21 12.95 -41.92 -3.69
C LEU A 21 11.78 -41.03 -4.15
N PHE A 22 10.67 -41.62 -4.57
CA PHE A 22 9.46 -40.89 -4.95
C PHE A 22 8.97 -40.03 -3.79
N ALA A 23 8.86 -40.60 -2.57
CA ALA A 23 8.42 -39.87 -1.40
C ALA A 23 9.41 -38.74 -1.02
N ALA A 24 10.70 -38.97 -1.16
CA ALA A 24 11.72 -37.95 -0.90
C ALA A 24 11.60 -36.79 -1.92
N ILE A 25 11.47 -37.10 -3.22
CA ILE A 25 11.32 -36.07 -4.27
C ILE A 25 10.05 -35.24 -4.05
N ILE A 26 8.91 -35.89 -3.83
CA ILE A 26 7.65 -35.16 -3.58
C ILE A 26 7.74 -34.34 -2.29
N SER A 27 8.38 -34.87 -1.25
CA SER A 27 8.61 -34.13 -0.01
C SER A 27 9.43 -32.86 -0.24
N VAL A 28 10.51 -32.95 -1.04
CA VAL A 28 11.30 -31.76 -1.42
C VAL A 28 10.46 -30.78 -2.21
N ILE A 29 9.67 -31.23 -3.19
CA ILE A 29 8.79 -30.35 -3.98
C ILE A 29 7.79 -29.61 -3.07
N ILE A 30 7.15 -30.32 -2.14
CA ILE A 30 6.20 -29.71 -1.19
C ILE A 30 6.91 -28.69 -0.30
N CYS A 31 8.12 -28.99 0.16
CA CYS A 31 8.92 -28.06 0.98
C CYS A 31 9.26 -26.78 0.19
N VAL A 32 9.73 -26.93 -1.07
CA VAL A 32 10.05 -25.79 -1.95
C VAL A 32 8.82 -24.92 -2.22
N LEU A 33 7.68 -25.54 -2.54
CA LEU A 33 6.43 -24.82 -2.77
C LEU A 33 5.94 -24.08 -1.52
N GLN A 34 6.10 -24.69 -0.36
CA GLN A 34 5.72 -24.08 0.91
C GLN A 34 6.64 -22.88 1.23
N GLU A 35 7.95 -23.04 1.08
CA GLU A 35 8.93 -21.97 1.30
C GLU A 35 8.69 -20.81 0.33
N SER A 36 8.50 -21.10 -0.95
CA SER A 36 8.13 -20.10 -1.96
C SER A 36 6.84 -19.36 -1.59
N ASN A 37 5.81 -20.08 -1.14
CA ASN A 37 4.54 -19.47 -0.74
C ASN A 37 4.68 -18.59 0.52
N GLU A 38 5.50 -18.98 1.49
CA GLU A 38 5.79 -18.19 2.69
C GLU A 38 6.62 -16.94 2.35
N GLU A 39 7.55 -17.05 1.40
CA GLU A 39 8.34 -15.92 0.90
C GLU A 39 7.46 -14.93 0.14
N GLU A 40 6.59 -15.41 -0.76
CA GLU A 40 5.64 -14.54 -1.48
C GLU A 40 4.67 -13.82 -0.54
N LEU A 41 4.15 -14.52 0.48
CA LEU A 41 3.30 -13.89 1.50
C LEU A 41 4.04 -12.80 2.28
N ARG A 42 5.31 -13.06 2.63
CA ARG A 42 6.12 -12.04 3.30
C ARG A 42 6.39 -10.85 2.40
N ASN A 43 6.75 -11.10 1.14
CA ASN A 43 6.96 -10.03 0.16
C ASN A 43 5.68 -9.21 -0.08
N TYR A 44 4.52 -9.87 -0.05
CA TYR A 44 3.22 -9.20 -0.13
C TYR A 44 2.98 -8.29 1.08
N GLU A 45 3.24 -8.77 2.30
CA GLU A 45 3.14 -7.96 3.51
C GLU A 45 4.16 -6.80 3.53
N GLU A 46 5.40 -7.05 3.09
CA GLU A 46 6.44 -6.03 2.98
C GLU A 46 6.08 -4.97 1.93
N ALA A 47 5.45 -5.32 0.81
CA ALA A 47 4.99 -4.38 -0.20
C ALA A 47 3.97 -3.39 0.38
N TYR A 48 3.02 -3.86 1.17
CA TYR A 48 2.05 -2.99 1.86
C TYR A 48 2.67 -2.06 2.90
N GLN A 49 3.87 -2.37 3.41
CA GLN A 49 4.56 -1.55 4.41
C GLN A 49 5.61 -0.62 3.80
N SER A 50 6.21 -0.99 2.67
CA SER A 50 7.38 -0.31 2.13
C SER A 50 7.11 0.55 0.89
N ILE A 51 6.05 0.25 0.14
CA ILE A 51 5.70 1.04 -1.04
C ILE A 51 4.93 2.28 -0.57
N PRO A 52 5.48 3.48 -0.76
CA PRO A 52 4.75 4.70 -0.41
C PRO A 52 3.58 4.88 -1.38
N VAL A 53 2.39 4.99 -0.82
CA VAL A 53 1.20 5.44 -1.55
C VAL A 53 1.00 6.90 -1.23
N THR A 54 1.17 7.77 -2.21
CA THR A 54 1.02 9.19 -2.06
C THR A 54 -0.38 9.64 -2.46
N VAL A 55 -0.90 10.59 -1.72
CA VAL A 55 -2.16 11.25 -2.01
C VAL A 55 -1.91 12.73 -2.29
N THR A 56 -2.53 13.27 -3.32
CA THR A 56 -2.35 14.67 -3.71
C THR A 56 -3.71 15.32 -3.91
N VAL A 57 -3.90 16.50 -3.34
CA VAL A 57 -5.12 17.29 -3.54
C VAL A 57 -5.04 18.00 -4.88
N THR A 58 -6.06 17.80 -5.70
CA THR A 58 -6.14 18.39 -7.05
C THR A 58 -7.53 18.95 -7.31
N GLU A 59 -7.69 19.65 -8.44
CA GLU A 59 -9.01 19.90 -9.01
C GLU A 59 -9.66 18.57 -9.46
N PRO A 60 -10.99 18.51 -9.59
CA PRO A 60 -11.69 17.33 -10.10
C PRO A 60 -11.23 16.86 -11.47
N SER A 61 -10.68 17.77 -12.29
CA SER A 61 -10.06 17.45 -13.60
C SER A 61 -8.78 16.62 -13.49
N GLY A 62 -8.18 16.53 -12.30
CA GLY A 62 -6.87 15.92 -12.06
C GLY A 62 -5.68 16.83 -12.41
N THR A 63 -5.93 18.06 -12.87
CA THR A 63 -4.88 19.06 -13.19
C THR A 63 -5.23 20.39 -12.56
N ASN A 64 -4.32 20.93 -11.77
CA ASN A 64 -4.53 22.22 -11.11
C ASN A 64 -4.37 23.37 -12.11
N GLY A 65 -5.34 24.26 -12.15
CA GLY A 65 -5.26 25.53 -12.88
C GLY A 65 -4.38 26.55 -12.16
N ASP A 66 -4.06 27.65 -12.85
CA ASP A 66 -3.23 28.74 -12.26
C ASP A 66 -3.91 29.42 -11.08
N ASP A 67 -5.25 29.37 -11.00
CA ASP A 67 -6.05 29.96 -9.94
C ASP A 67 -6.46 28.94 -8.85
N PHE A 68 -5.90 27.71 -8.90
CA PHE A 68 -6.22 26.68 -7.93
C PHE A 68 -5.56 26.98 -6.58
N PHE A 69 -6.36 26.92 -5.55
CA PHE A 69 -5.88 26.97 -4.17
C PHE A 69 -6.74 26.05 -3.29
N ILE A 70 -6.10 25.53 -2.24
CA ILE A 70 -6.71 24.60 -1.29
C ILE A 70 -7.11 25.42 -0.04
N GLU A 71 -8.32 25.23 0.42
CA GLU A 71 -8.81 25.89 1.63
C GLU A 71 -8.23 25.27 2.91
N ASN A 72 -8.17 26.07 3.97
CA ASN A 72 -7.57 25.66 5.24
C ASN A 72 -8.22 24.42 5.89
N TRP A 73 -9.53 24.18 5.65
CA TRP A 73 -10.19 23.01 6.20
C TRP A 73 -9.62 21.69 5.69
N VAL A 74 -9.11 21.65 4.44
CA VAL A 74 -8.45 20.47 3.87
C VAL A 74 -7.14 20.20 4.61
N TRP A 75 -6.38 21.26 4.94
CA TRP A 75 -5.20 21.16 5.78
C TRP A 75 -5.53 20.61 7.17
N GLU A 76 -6.59 21.14 7.79
CA GLU A 76 -7.06 20.66 9.10
C GLU A 76 -7.46 19.19 9.06
N LEU A 77 -8.15 18.75 7.99
CA LEU A 77 -8.56 17.36 7.78
C LEU A 77 -7.36 16.39 7.72
N PHE A 78 -6.24 16.85 7.15
CA PHE A 78 -5.03 16.04 6.96
C PHE A 78 -4.10 16.04 8.18
N THR A 79 -4.16 17.08 9.02
CA THR A 79 -3.16 17.27 10.08
C THR A 79 -3.73 17.23 11.49
N LYS A 80 -5.01 17.53 11.67
CA LYS A 80 -5.63 17.54 12.99
C LYS A 80 -6.29 16.22 13.33
N GLU A 81 -6.04 15.74 14.54
CA GLU A 81 -6.76 14.58 15.09
C GLU A 81 -8.23 14.91 15.42
N GLU A 82 -8.51 16.19 15.69
CA GLU A 82 -9.89 16.65 15.94
C GLU A 82 -10.70 16.56 14.64
N PRO A 83 -11.81 15.79 14.62
CA PRO A 83 -12.60 15.63 13.41
C PRO A 83 -13.27 16.95 13.01
N ILE A 84 -13.38 17.16 11.71
CA ILE A 84 -14.22 18.21 11.15
C ILE A 84 -15.61 17.64 10.85
N GLN A 85 -16.63 18.50 10.93
CA GLN A 85 -18.00 18.12 10.66
C GLN A 85 -18.33 18.32 9.19
N ILE A 86 -18.78 17.27 8.53
CA ILE A 86 -19.19 17.29 7.13
C ILE A 86 -20.68 17.01 7.03
N LEU A 87 -21.37 17.88 6.33
CA LEU A 87 -22.75 17.65 5.95
C LEU A 87 -22.80 17.05 4.56
N ASP A 88 -23.21 15.79 4.48
CA ASP A 88 -23.36 15.10 3.21
C ASP A 88 -24.60 15.61 2.47
N LEU A 89 -24.37 16.20 1.30
CA LEU A 89 -25.41 16.69 0.40
C LEU A 89 -25.47 15.90 -0.91
N SER A 90 -24.79 14.77 -0.99
CA SER A 90 -24.71 13.94 -2.21
C SER A 90 -26.08 13.39 -2.66
N GLU A 91 -27.03 13.30 -1.74
CA GLU A 91 -28.43 12.88 -2.05
C GLU A 91 -29.31 13.99 -2.62
N ALA A 92 -28.85 15.25 -2.62
CA ALA A 92 -29.62 16.35 -3.18
C ALA A 92 -29.60 16.32 -4.71
N GLU A 93 -30.75 16.29 -5.35
CA GLU A 93 -30.86 16.31 -6.81
C GLU A 93 -30.80 17.74 -7.40
N ASN A 94 -30.97 18.77 -6.57
CA ASN A 94 -31.01 20.19 -6.98
C ASN A 94 -30.73 21.13 -5.79
N GLU A 95 -30.55 22.46 -6.10
CA GLU A 95 -30.26 23.50 -5.11
C GLU A 95 -31.26 23.59 -3.98
N ASP A 96 -32.53 23.45 -4.31
CA ASP A 96 -33.64 23.61 -3.34
C ASP A 96 -33.54 22.46 -2.29
N GLU A 97 -33.27 21.23 -2.74
CA GLU A 97 -33.08 20.07 -1.85
C GLU A 97 -31.82 20.19 -1.00
N ALA A 98 -30.69 20.63 -1.60
CA ALA A 98 -29.45 20.91 -0.85
C ALA A 98 -29.70 21.97 0.23
N PHE A 99 -30.43 23.04 -0.12
CA PHE A 99 -30.80 24.08 0.84
C PHE A 99 -31.71 23.56 1.96
N ASP A 100 -32.67 22.69 1.64
CA ASP A 100 -33.54 22.05 2.64
C ASP A 100 -32.74 21.15 3.62
N LEU A 101 -31.74 20.42 3.13
CA LEU A 101 -30.81 19.63 4.00
C LEU A 101 -29.99 20.53 4.92
N ILE A 102 -29.48 21.65 4.39
CA ILE A 102 -28.74 22.63 5.17
C ILE A 102 -29.65 23.24 6.27
N VAL A 103 -30.89 23.61 5.92
CA VAL A 103 -31.85 24.11 6.91
C VAL A 103 -32.20 23.05 7.95
N ALA A 104 -32.35 21.78 7.52
CA ALA A 104 -32.58 20.67 8.45
C ALA A 104 -31.43 20.46 9.44
N PHE A 105 -30.16 20.63 8.99
CA PHE A 105 -29.02 20.61 9.85
C PHE A 105 -29.04 21.74 10.90
N TYR A 106 -29.31 22.99 10.50
CA TYR A 106 -29.39 24.09 11.43
C TYR A 106 -30.57 23.97 12.42
N ASP A 107 -31.65 23.32 11.99
CA ASP A 107 -32.80 23.00 12.85
C ASP A 107 -32.53 21.84 13.81
N GLY A 108 -31.32 21.19 13.74
CA GLY A 108 -31.00 20.02 14.54
C GLY A 108 -31.76 18.76 14.16
N LYS A 109 -32.25 18.67 12.94
CA LYS A 109 -32.95 17.51 12.39
C LYS A 109 -32.08 16.57 11.61
N LEU A 110 -30.90 17.05 11.19
CA LEU A 110 -29.88 16.33 10.47
C LEU A 110 -28.57 16.46 11.24
N GLU A 111 -27.84 15.38 11.39
CA GLU A 111 -26.53 15.36 12.04
C GLU A 111 -25.44 15.35 10.96
N ALA A 112 -24.37 16.12 11.19
CA ALA A 112 -23.18 16.06 10.37
C ALA A 112 -22.34 14.83 10.74
N THR A 113 -21.53 14.36 9.81
CA THR A 113 -20.58 13.28 10.02
C THR A 113 -19.24 13.85 10.44
N ASP A 114 -18.68 13.35 11.54
CA ASP A 114 -17.36 13.71 12.01
C ASP A 114 -16.28 12.93 11.23
N ILE A 115 -15.38 13.62 10.54
CA ILE A 115 -14.31 13.02 9.73
C ILE A 115 -12.96 13.61 10.09
N SER A 116 -11.96 12.72 10.21
CA SER A 116 -10.54 13.04 10.25
C SER A 116 -9.80 12.05 9.35
N LEU A 117 -8.87 12.55 8.56
CA LEU A 117 -7.97 11.73 7.74
C LEU A 117 -6.56 11.66 8.33
N ALA A 118 -6.24 12.47 9.32
CA ALA A 118 -4.90 12.58 9.91
C ALA A 118 -4.35 11.23 10.43
N GLU A 119 -5.20 10.35 10.94
CA GLU A 119 -4.77 9.03 11.43
C GLU A 119 -4.31 8.05 10.32
N TYR A 120 -4.65 8.35 9.05
CA TYR A 120 -4.28 7.54 7.90
C TYR A 120 -3.04 8.06 7.18
N LEU A 121 -2.62 9.29 7.49
CA LEU A 121 -1.63 10.03 6.74
C LEU A 121 -0.35 10.26 7.55
N THR A 122 0.76 10.30 6.84
CA THR A 122 2.08 10.71 7.35
C THR A 122 2.76 11.57 6.29
N ASP A 123 3.86 12.20 6.66
CA ASP A 123 4.68 13.02 5.76
C ASP A 123 3.83 13.98 4.91
N VAL A 124 2.96 14.74 5.60
CA VAL A 124 2.11 15.73 4.93
C VAL A 124 2.99 16.86 4.43
N GLU A 125 3.04 17.02 3.12
CA GLU A 125 3.77 18.08 2.44
C GLU A 125 2.80 19.17 2.02
N ILE A 126 3.21 20.42 2.24
CA ILE A 126 2.38 21.59 1.97
C ILE A 126 3.21 22.70 1.33
N GLN A 127 2.59 23.41 0.42
CA GLN A 127 3.13 24.63 -0.16
C GLN A 127 2.13 25.76 0.00
N ILE A 128 2.52 26.79 0.78
CA ILE A 128 1.74 28.01 0.99
C ILE A 128 2.44 29.15 0.27
N GLN A 129 1.71 30.01 -0.41
CA GLN A 129 2.27 31.11 -1.17
C GLN A 129 1.66 32.44 -0.77
N TRP A 130 2.47 33.51 -0.83
CA TRP A 130 2.00 34.88 -0.67
C TRP A 130 2.84 35.85 -1.49
N TRP A 131 2.21 36.89 -2.02
CA TRP A 131 2.87 37.92 -2.83
C TRP A 131 3.74 38.83 -1.96
N ILE A 132 4.95 39.15 -2.44
CA ILE A 132 5.86 40.08 -1.80
C ILE A 132 5.72 41.42 -2.49
N SER A 133 5.34 42.49 -1.75
CA SER A 133 5.20 43.82 -2.31
C SER A 133 6.55 44.45 -2.55
N THR A 134 7.49 44.39 -1.57
CA THR A 134 8.89 44.85 -1.76
C THR A 134 9.89 43.96 -1.02
N ILE A 135 11.11 43.90 -1.57
CA ILE A 135 12.25 43.24 -0.95
C ILE A 135 13.34 44.28 -0.69
N ASN A 136 13.77 44.47 0.56
CA ASN A 136 14.74 45.47 0.96
C ASN A 136 14.38 46.89 0.46
N GLY A 137 13.09 47.22 0.47
CA GLY A 137 12.56 48.50 0.03
C GLY A 137 12.51 48.73 -1.48
N ASN A 138 12.76 47.70 -2.29
CA ASN A 138 12.67 47.77 -3.73
C ASN A 138 11.47 46.96 -4.26
N SER A 139 10.70 47.54 -5.15
CA SER A 139 9.64 46.82 -5.84
C SER A 139 10.22 46.02 -7.01
N TYR A 140 9.86 44.72 -7.13
CA TYR A 140 10.37 43.80 -8.12
C TYR A 140 9.27 43.29 -9.07
N ILE A 141 8.37 44.14 -9.43
CA ILE A 141 7.40 43.81 -10.48
C ILE A 141 8.10 43.99 -11.81
N ASP A 142 8.42 42.89 -12.49
CA ASP A 142 8.96 42.91 -13.85
C ASP A 142 8.16 41.98 -14.77
N ALA A 143 8.67 41.77 -16.00
CA ALA A 143 8.03 40.92 -17.00
C ALA A 143 7.90 39.42 -16.56
N ALA A 144 8.65 38.98 -15.56
CA ALA A 144 8.59 37.63 -15.01
C ALA A 144 7.58 37.48 -13.86
N GLY A 145 6.91 38.58 -13.44
CA GLY A 145 5.86 38.56 -12.42
C GLY A 145 6.26 39.17 -11.09
N THR A 146 5.36 39.04 -10.10
CA THR A 146 5.56 39.48 -8.73
C THR A 146 6.30 38.40 -7.94
N PRO A 147 7.35 38.73 -7.15
CA PRO A 147 8.02 37.73 -6.34
C PRO A 147 7.09 37.16 -5.29
N MET A 148 7.22 35.85 -5.05
CA MET A 148 6.41 35.10 -4.10
C MET A 148 7.25 34.69 -2.88
N LEU A 149 6.67 34.75 -1.70
CA LEU A 149 7.14 34.02 -0.53
C LEU A 149 6.46 32.65 -0.54
N ILE A 150 7.24 31.60 -0.54
CA ILE A 150 6.75 30.22 -0.60
C ILE A 150 7.20 29.48 0.66
N GLY A 151 6.23 29.09 1.47
CA GLY A 151 6.44 28.22 2.61
C GLY A 151 6.30 26.78 2.20
N ILE A 152 7.32 25.99 2.51
CA ILE A 152 7.33 24.53 2.34
C ILE A 152 7.82 23.87 3.63
N ASN A 153 7.41 22.65 3.89
CA ASN A 153 7.89 21.86 5.02
C ASN A 153 8.86 20.73 4.59
N SER A 154 9.05 20.56 3.28
CA SER A 154 10.07 19.67 2.70
C SER A 154 10.48 20.16 1.32
N LEU A 155 11.66 19.76 0.83
CA LEU A 155 12.08 20.11 -0.54
C LEU A 155 11.17 19.45 -1.60
N SER A 156 10.64 18.28 -1.32
CA SER A 156 9.70 17.56 -2.21
C SER A 156 8.36 18.28 -2.36
N GLY A 157 8.01 19.14 -1.41
CA GLY A 157 6.80 19.97 -1.48
C GLY A 157 6.77 20.93 -2.69
N ASP A 158 7.93 21.22 -3.29
CA ASP A 158 7.99 21.95 -4.56
C ASP A 158 8.97 21.32 -5.54
N LYS A 159 8.43 20.66 -6.59
CA LYS A 159 9.22 19.99 -7.63
C LYS A 159 10.28 20.89 -8.28
N ARG A 160 10.07 22.20 -8.30
CA ARG A 160 11.01 23.18 -8.86
C ARG A 160 12.35 23.24 -8.13
N LEU A 161 12.39 22.81 -6.85
CA LEU A 161 13.61 22.72 -6.05
C LEU A 161 14.36 21.39 -6.20
N LEU A 162 13.79 20.43 -6.91
CA LEU A 162 14.40 19.11 -7.03
C LEU A 162 15.49 19.07 -8.12
N PRO A 163 16.61 18.36 -7.90
CA PRO A 163 17.70 18.22 -8.86
C PRO A 163 17.27 17.65 -10.20
N GLU A 164 16.27 16.77 -10.23
CA GLU A 164 15.72 16.16 -11.45
C GLU A 164 15.04 17.18 -12.37
N TYR A 165 14.62 18.33 -11.84
CA TYR A 165 14.12 19.48 -12.61
C TYR A 165 15.19 20.52 -12.91
N GLY A 166 16.48 20.19 -12.65
CA GLY A 166 17.63 21.03 -12.96
C GLY A 166 17.92 22.11 -11.93
N CYS A 167 17.37 22.02 -10.71
CA CYS A 167 17.67 22.93 -9.63
C CYS A 167 18.93 22.47 -8.87
N GLU A 168 19.83 23.40 -8.61
CA GLU A 168 20.98 23.19 -7.72
C GLU A 168 20.85 24.14 -6.52
N ILE A 169 20.89 23.59 -5.31
CA ILE A 169 20.83 24.34 -4.06
C ILE A 169 22.25 24.44 -3.49
N THR A 170 22.67 25.66 -3.18
CA THR A 170 23.93 25.96 -2.50
C THR A 170 23.64 26.44 -1.08
N TRP A 171 23.81 25.56 -0.09
CA TRP A 171 23.63 25.89 1.32
C TRP A 171 24.84 26.67 1.86
N TYR A 172 24.57 27.62 2.75
CA TYR A 172 25.61 28.27 3.51
C TYR A 172 26.05 27.42 4.71
N GLU A 173 27.24 27.67 5.23
CA GLU A 173 27.85 26.83 6.27
C GLU A 173 26.92 26.68 7.50
N GLY A 174 26.61 25.44 7.82
CA GLY A 174 25.76 25.05 8.96
C GLY A 174 24.27 24.95 8.68
N TYR A 175 23.85 25.02 7.41
CA TYR A 175 22.46 24.85 7.00
C TYR A 175 22.31 23.74 5.97
N ASP A 176 21.16 23.10 5.97
CA ASP A 176 20.74 22.07 5.03
C ASP A 176 19.20 22.07 4.87
N GLU A 177 18.65 21.05 4.24
CA GLU A 177 17.21 20.95 4.00
C GLU A 177 16.33 20.89 5.26
N SER A 178 16.89 20.54 6.41
CA SER A 178 16.16 20.48 7.68
C SER A 178 15.61 21.84 8.15
N ILE A 179 16.03 22.94 7.53
CA ILE A 179 15.47 24.26 7.82
C ILE A 179 13.95 24.31 7.61
N PHE A 180 13.43 23.52 6.64
CA PHE A 180 12.01 23.53 6.31
C PHE A 180 11.14 22.79 7.33
N GLU A 181 11.73 21.92 8.15
CA GLU A 181 11.05 21.24 9.26
C GLU A 181 10.89 22.13 10.51
N GLY A 182 11.58 23.27 10.52
CA GLY A 182 11.65 24.18 11.67
C GLY A 182 10.75 25.41 11.56
N ASP A 183 10.91 26.30 12.51
CA ASP A 183 10.22 27.59 12.60
C ASP A 183 11.17 28.78 12.58
N GLU A 184 12.47 28.55 12.28
CA GLU A 184 13.45 29.65 12.21
C GLU A 184 13.13 30.58 11.04
N ALA A 185 13.34 31.89 11.27
CA ALA A 185 13.14 32.92 10.26
C ALA A 185 14.29 32.95 9.23
N VAL A 186 14.36 31.92 8.42
CA VAL A 186 15.39 31.66 7.38
C VAL A 186 14.76 31.52 6.00
N CYS A 187 15.59 31.73 4.97
CA CYS A 187 15.11 31.55 3.59
C CYS A 187 16.20 31.13 2.60
N LEU A 188 15.76 30.45 1.53
CA LEU A 188 16.49 30.28 0.28
C LEU A 188 16.05 31.34 -0.72
N ILE A 189 17.00 31.86 -1.48
CA ILE A 189 16.75 32.87 -2.51
C ILE A 189 17.33 32.42 -3.85
N PRO A 190 16.79 32.90 -4.98
CA PRO A 190 17.41 32.65 -6.28
C PRO A 190 18.84 33.20 -6.34
N GLU A 191 19.76 32.48 -7.00
CA GLU A 191 21.15 32.91 -7.16
C GLU A 191 21.26 34.30 -7.79
N ASP A 192 20.41 34.62 -8.75
CA ASP A 192 20.35 35.92 -9.39
C ASP A 192 19.99 37.06 -8.45
N MET A 193 19.21 36.79 -7.42
CA MET A 193 18.86 37.75 -6.38
C MET A 193 19.97 37.92 -5.34
N ALA A 194 20.89 36.98 -5.20
CA ALA A 194 22.02 37.04 -4.29
C ALA A 194 23.08 38.09 -4.71
N LYS A 195 22.98 38.65 -5.92
CA LYS A 195 23.88 39.68 -6.41
C LYS A 195 23.77 40.96 -5.58
N PRO A 196 24.89 41.70 -5.33
CA PRO A 196 24.94 42.88 -4.43
C PRO A 196 23.88 43.93 -4.73
N ARG A 197 23.37 44.01 -5.93
CA ARG A 197 22.36 44.97 -6.35
C ARG A 197 20.99 44.77 -5.69
N PHE A 198 20.70 43.58 -5.26
CA PHE A 198 19.38 43.20 -4.76
C PHE A 198 19.34 42.97 -3.25
N TYR A 199 20.39 42.39 -2.66
CA TYR A 199 20.38 41.93 -1.25
C TYR A 199 21.43 42.57 -0.35
N ASN A 200 22.24 43.44 -0.89
CA ASN A 200 23.35 43.92 -0.05
C ASN A 200 22.93 45.04 0.90
N ASN A 201 22.25 44.68 1.97
CA ASN A 201 22.26 45.48 3.19
C ASN A 201 23.50 45.16 4.05
N GLY A 202 24.42 44.28 3.59
CA GLY A 202 25.62 43.84 4.28
C GLY A 202 25.39 42.89 5.46
N LYS A 203 24.15 42.46 5.69
CA LYS A 203 23.76 41.62 6.83
C LYS A 203 23.40 40.17 6.46
N GLY A 204 23.22 39.83 5.18
CA GLY A 204 22.77 38.53 4.77
C GLY A 204 21.29 38.24 5.14
N GLU A 205 20.51 39.32 5.16
CA GLU A 205 19.10 39.29 5.51
C GLU A 205 18.24 39.78 4.36
N ALA A 206 17.06 39.18 4.16
CA ALA A 206 16.01 39.67 3.29
C ALA A 206 14.89 40.28 4.12
N VAL A 207 14.65 41.59 3.92
CA VAL A 207 13.54 42.32 4.55
C VAL A 207 12.41 42.35 3.55
N LEU A 208 11.34 41.61 3.83
CA LEU A 208 10.18 41.48 2.99
C LEU A 208 9.05 42.34 3.53
N TYR A 209 8.41 43.09 2.64
CA TYR A 209 7.26 43.90 2.98
C TYR A 209 6.03 43.40 2.23
N PHE A 210 4.94 43.27 2.95
CA PHE A 210 3.67 42.74 2.49
C PHE A 210 2.58 43.79 2.71
N GLU A 211 1.69 43.88 1.74
CA GLU A 211 0.47 44.68 1.81
C GLU A 211 -0.72 43.75 1.47
N TYR A 212 -1.78 43.88 2.25
CA TYR A 212 -3.03 43.18 2.00
C TYR A 212 -4.20 44.17 2.06
N GLU A 213 -4.98 44.16 1.00
CA GLU A 213 -6.15 45.02 0.85
C GLU A 213 -7.37 44.17 0.51
N LEU A 214 -8.33 44.09 1.44
CA LEU A 214 -9.63 43.45 1.18
C LEU A 214 -10.60 44.52 0.71
N VAL A 215 -11.11 44.37 -0.52
CA VAL A 215 -12.06 45.29 -1.14
C VAL A 215 -13.42 44.59 -1.22
N GLN A 216 -14.44 45.18 -0.53
CA GLN A 216 -15.84 44.71 -0.63
C GLN A 216 -16.71 45.83 -1.19
N TYR A 217 -17.49 45.53 -2.21
CA TYR A 217 -18.37 46.50 -2.88
C TYR A 217 -17.64 47.77 -3.35
N GLY A 218 -16.38 47.64 -3.81
CA GLY A 218 -15.57 48.78 -4.28
C GLY A 218 -15.01 49.67 -3.19
N LYS A 219 -15.06 49.25 -1.94
CA LYS A 219 -14.47 49.97 -0.80
C LYS A 219 -13.48 49.07 -0.11
N VAL A 220 -12.34 49.65 0.27
CA VAL A 220 -11.35 49.00 1.12
C VAL A 220 -11.98 48.80 2.51
N VAL A 221 -12.13 47.56 2.93
CA VAL A 221 -12.74 47.16 4.21
C VAL A 221 -11.64 46.84 5.21
N LEU A 222 -10.51 46.31 4.74
CA LEU A 222 -9.35 45.96 5.51
C LEU A 222 -8.10 46.36 4.75
N TYR A 223 -7.15 46.99 5.45
CA TYR A 223 -5.80 47.25 4.95
C TYR A 223 -4.81 46.83 6.02
N ARG A 224 -3.83 46.00 5.69
CA ARG A 224 -2.79 45.53 6.58
C ARG A 224 -1.44 45.63 5.92
N GLU A 225 -0.43 45.90 6.72
CA GLU A 225 0.96 45.90 6.31
C GLU A 225 1.77 45.07 7.29
N TYR A 226 2.73 44.33 6.77
CA TYR A 226 3.63 43.55 7.62
C TYR A 226 5.03 43.50 7.03
N ASN A 227 6.05 43.57 7.92
CA ASN A 227 7.44 43.42 7.57
C ASN A 227 7.99 42.14 8.20
N CYS A 228 8.56 41.27 7.38
CA CYS A 228 9.24 40.07 7.81
C CYS A 228 10.72 40.16 7.45
N THR A 229 11.60 39.79 8.37
CA THR A 229 13.04 39.74 8.13
C THR A 229 13.51 38.32 8.22
N LEU A 230 14.04 37.80 7.12
CA LEU A 230 14.53 36.42 7.01
C LEU A 230 16.04 36.42 6.83
N LYS A 231 16.73 35.51 7.52
CA LYS A 231 18.15 35.25 7.31
C LYS A 231 18.33 34.41 6.05
N ILE A 232 19.19 34.85 5.14
CA ILE A 232 19.51 34.08 3.93
C ILE A 232 20.49 32.96 4.30
N VAL A 233 20.09 31.70 4.08
CA VAL A 233 20.88 30.53 4.47
C VAL A 233 21.35 29.68 3.25
N GLY A 234 20.96 30.09 2.06
CA GLY A 234 21.41 29.45 0.84
C GLY A 234 20.82 30.12 -0.40
N THR A 235 21.27 29.65 -1.56
CA THR A 235 20.78 30.05 -2.88
C THR A 235 20.41 28.85 -3.70
N TYR A 236 19.51 29.05 -4.65
CA TYR A 236 19.12 28.00 -5.59
C TYR A 236 19.13 28.50 -7.03
N THR A 237 19.42 27.62 -7.96
CA THR A 237 19.33 27.88 -9.39
C THR A 237 18.01 27.34 -9.90
N ALA A 238 17.11 28.22 -10.29
CA ALA A 238 15.90 27.84 -11.00
C ALA A 238 15.65 28.90 -12.06
N GLY A 239 15.26 28.50 -13.24
CA GLY A 239 14.92 29.32 -14.39
C GLY A 239 14.61 30.80 -14.15
N ASP A 240 13.48 31.30 -14.65
CA ASP A 240 13.09 32.73 -14.53
C ASP A 240 12.33 33.07 -13.24
N GLU A 241 12.22 32.13 -12.29
CA GLU A 241 11.42 32.30 -11.07
C GLU A 241 12.14 33.09 -9.98
N LYS A 242 11.41 33.99 -9.32
CA LYS A 242 11.90 34.88 -8.27
C LYS A 242 11.27 34.60 -6.90
N SER A 243 11.00 33.33 -6.62
CA SER A 243 10.38 32.91 -5.38
C SER A 243 11.41 32.87 -4.25
N ILE A 244 10.99 33.21 -3.05
CA ILE A 244 11.77 33.05 -1.81
C ILE A 244 11.16 31.91 -1.03
N TYR A 245 11.95 30.88 -0.75
CA TYR A 245 11.48 29.71 0.00
C TYR A 245 11.84 29.83 1.47
N CYS A 246 10.89 29.51 2.34
CA CYS A 246 11.06 29.53 3.79
C CYS A 246 10.25 28.40 4.44
N PRO A 247 10.43 28.13 5.75
CA PRO A 247 9.55 27.25 6.50
C PRO A 247 8.09 27.71 6.48
N VAL A 248 7.14 26.76 6.42
CA VAL A 248 5.68 27.02 6.45
C VAL A 248 5.27 27.98 7.58
N PRO A 249 5.71 27.81 8.85
CA PRO A 249 5.30 28.68 9.95
C PRO A 249 5.59 30.17 9.73
N ILE A 250 6.57 30.49 8.89
CA ILE A 250 6.90 31.88 8.56
C ILE A 250 5.82 32.50 7.68
N VAL A 251 5.32 31.77 6.66
CA VAL A 251 4.23 32.27 5.82
C VAL A 251 2.94 32.36 6.62
N GLU A 252 2.65 31.36 7.46
CA GLU A 252 1.50 31.43 8.38
C GLU A 252 1.55 32.65 9.30
N GLN A 253 2.75 33.01 9.82
CA GLN A 253 2.92 34.20 10.62
C GLN A 253 2.65 35.48 9.82
N VAL A 254 3.11 35.57 8.56
CA VAL A 254 2.83 36.67 7.64
C VAL A 254 1.34 36.83 7.44
N MET A 255 0.65 35.72 7.12
CA MET A 255 -0.77 35.72 6.83
C MET A 255 -1.62 36.05 8.03
N SER A 256 -1.26 35.51 9.20
CA SER A 256 -1.90 35.85 10.47
C SER A 256 -1.76 37.36 10.80
N ALA A 257 -0.57 37.94 10.54
CA ALA A 257 -0.34 39.37 10.75
C ALA A 257 -1.12 40.26 9.77
N LEU A 258 -1.39 39.75 8.57
CA LEU A 258 -2.20 40.41 7.55
C LEU A 258 -3.71 40.17 7.75
N GLU A 259 -4.11 39.34 8.69
CA GLU A 259 -5.48 38.87 8.87
C GLU A 259 -6.05 38.23 7.56
N ALA A 260 -5.18 37.51 6.84
CA ALA A 260 -5.50 36.86 5.60
C ALA A 260 -5.59 35.33 5.77
N ASP A 261 -6.48 34.70 5.01
CA ASP A 261 -6.59 33.24 5.00
C ASP A 261 -5.40 32.61 4.27
N PRO A 262 -4.90 31.45 4.71
CA PRO A 262 -3.82 30.73 4.04
C PRO A 262 -4.20 30.35 2.59
N MET A 263 -3.30 30.69 1.66
CA MET A 263 -3.40 30.25 0.27
C MET A 263 -2.50 29.03 0.08
N ILE A 264 -3.08 27.84 0.28
CA ILE A 264 -2.38 26.59 0.08
C ILE A 264 -2.41 26.26 -1.40
N TYR A 265 -1.25 26.15 -2.03
CA TYR A 265 -1.10 25.96 -3.46
C TYR A 265 -0.98 24.49 -3.85
N SER A 266 -0.33 23.71 -3.01
CA SER A 266 -0.28 22.26 -3.16
C SER A 266 -0.25 21.57 -1.81
N MET A 267 -0.82 20.39 -1.76
CA MET A 267 -0.79 19.54 -0.58
C MET A 267 -0.76 18.08 -1.02
N SER A 268 0.17 17.34 -0.43
CA SER A 268 0.27 15.90 -0.58
C SER A 268 0.60 15.24 0.74
N ALA A 269 0.36 13.95 0.82
CA ALA A 269 0.68 13.15 1.99
C ALA A 269 0.97 11.70 1.57
N THR A 270 1.54 10.92 2.49
CA THR A 270 1.75 9.49 2.30
C THR A 270 0.78 8.71 3.18
N ILE A 271 0.23 7.61 2.67
CA ILE A 271 -0.60 6.70 3.47
C ILE A 271 0.28 6.00 4.52
N ALA A 272 -0.07 6.13 5.79
CA ALA A 272 0.71 5.59 6.91
C ALA A 272 0.71 4.03 6.95
N ASP A 273 -0.39 3.40 6.60
CA ASP A 273 -0.53 1.94 6.48
C ASP A 273 -1.41 1.59 5.28
N ASN A 274 -0.79 1.10 4.21
CA ASN A 274 -1.50 0.75 2.98
C ASN A 274 -2.57 -0.35 3.16
N ARG A 275 -2.54 -1.11 4.25
CA ARG A 275 -3.61 -2.06 4.57
C ARG A 275 -4.93 -1.38 4.92
N ARG A 276 -4.87 -0.09 5.30
CA ARG A 276 -6.03 0.74 5.59
C ARG A 276 -6.47 1.61 4.41
N LEU A 277 -5.87 1.40 3.22
CA LEU A 277 -6.14 2.19 2.03
C LEU A 277 -7.63 2.19 1.63
N GLU A 278 -8.29 1.03 1.71
CA GLU A 278 -9.73 0.93 1.41
C GLU A 278 -10.58 1.69 2.44
N GLU A 279 -10.23 1.61 3.73
CA GLU A 279 -10.89 2.38 4.79
C GLU A 279 -10.68 3.89 4.58
N PHE A 280 -9.46 4.28 4.18
CA PHE A 280 -9.16 5.66 3.82
C PHE A 280 -10.00 6.12 2.62
N ARG A 281 -10.10 5.30 1.55
CA ARG A 281 -10.91 5.60 0.36
C ARG A 281 -12.39 5.80 0.70
N GLU A 282 -12.94 4.94 1.56
CA GLU A 282 -14.32 5.07 2.02
C GLU A 282 -14.55 6.39 2.76
N LYS A 283 -13.63 6.77 3.67
CA LYS A 283 -13.75 8.02 4.42
C LYS A 283 -13.51 9.24 3.52
N MET A 284 -12.49 9.21 2.66
CA MET A 284 -12.19 10.35 1.80
C MET A 284 -13.30 10.63 0.78
N SER A 285 -14.04 9.62 0.34
CA SER A 285 -15.13 9.77 -0.63
C SER A 285 -16.28 10.67 -0.13
N LEU A 286 -16.31 10.95 1.18
CA LEU A 286 -17.25 11.90 1.77
C LEU A 286 -16.82 13.37 1.58
N CYS A 287 -15.54 13.62 1.28
CA CYS A 287 -14.94 14.96 1.20
C CYS A 287 -14.38 15.29 -0.17
N PHE A 288 -13.97 14.27 -0.92
CA PHE A 288 -13.24 14.39 -2.19
C PHE A 288 -13.88 13.52 -3.25
N VAL A 289 -13.76 13.97 -4.49
CA VAL A 289 -14.08 13.15 -5.65
C VAL A 289 -12.82 12.46 -6.19
N GLU A 290 -13.00 11.41 -6.97
CA GLU A 290 -11.91 10.83 -7.74
C GLU A 290 -11.58 11.72 -8.94
N PRO A 291 -10.29 11.97 -9.25
CA PRO A 291 -9.91 12.78 -10.40
C PRO A 291 -10.41 12.14 -11.70
N SER A 292 -11.04 12.95 -12.56
CA SER A 292 -11.51 12.48 -13.86
C SER A 292 -11.34 13.58 -14.91
N PRO A 293 -10.68 13.30 -16.06
CA PRO A 293 -10.53 14.27 -17.14
C PRO A 293 -11.86 14.79 -17.71
N ASN A 294 -12.95 14.08 -17.43
CA ASN A 294 -14.30 14.41 -17.86
C ASN A 294 -15.22 14.77 -16.68
N ALA A 295 -14.65 15.07 -15.52
CA ALA A 295 -15.43 15.48 -14.37
C ALA A 295 -16.23 16.72 -14.75
N GLU A 296 -17.54 16.58 -14.93
CA GLU A 296 -18.45 17.71 -14.88
C GLU A 296 -18.40 18.21 -13.43
N LYS A 297 -18.35 19.54 -13.23
CA LYS A 297 -18.46 20.11 -11.89
C LYS A 297 -19.68 19.49 -11.23
N ILE A 298 -19.47 18.81 -10.11
CA ILE A 298 -20.57 18.29 -9.32
C ILE A 298 -21.37 19.52 -8.87
N PRO A 299 -22.62 19.68 -9.28
CA PRO A 299 -23.39 20.91 -9.05
C PRO A 299 -23.56 21.23 -7.56
N TRP A 300 -23.36 20.24 -6.70
CA TRP A 300 -23.59 20.30 -5.25
C TRP A 300 -22.46 19.57 -4.56
N GLY A 301 -21.42 20.29 -4.18
CA GLY A 301 -20.33 19.74 -3.37
C GLY A 301 -20.81 19.35 -1.96
N ASN A 302 -20.06 18.50 -1.28
CA ASN A 302 -20.27 18.27 0.14
C ASN A 302 -19.97 19.56 0.90
N PHE A 303 -20.81 19.99 1.83
CA PHE A 303 -20.56 21.17 2.63
C PHE A 303 -19.82 20.79 3.91
N VAL A 304 -18.65 21.34 4.11
CA VAL A 304 -17.91 21.24 5.37
C VAL A 304 -18.35 22.37 6.28
N TYR A 305 -18.82 22.04 7.46
CA TYR A 305 -19.09 23.04 8.50
C TYR A 305 -17.82 23.29 9.27
N SER A 306 -17.11 24.35 8.93
CA SER A 306 -16.06 24.85 9.80
C SER A 306 -16.70 25.62 10.96
N THR A 307 -16.23 25.41 12.17
CA THR A 307 -16.65 26.10 13.40
C THR A 307 -16.33 27.60 13.41
N PHE A 308 -15.93 28.16 12.27
CA PHE A 308 -15.74 29.61 12.12
C PHE A 308 -17.09 30.33 12.07
N PRO A 309 -17.20 31.49 12.74
CA PRO A 309 -18.47 32.19 12.95
C PRO A 309 -19.07 32.85 11.70
N THR A 310 -18.57 32.60 10.52
CA THR A 310 -18.94 33.31 9.28
C THR A 310 -19.86 32.56 8.33
N GLY A 311 -20.39 31.39 8.71
CA GLY A 311 -21.42 30.69 7.90
C GLY A 311 -20.86 29.68 6.91
N LEU A 312 -21.79 28.96 6.28
CA LEU A 312 -21.53 28.02 5.21
C LEU A 312 -20.77 28.66 4.06
N ARG A 313 -19.65 28.09 3.67
CA ARG A 313 -18.94 28.46 2.44
C ARG A 313 -19.33 27.49 1.34
N GLU A 314 -19.55 27.99 0.12
CA GLU A 314 -19.60 27.15 -1.08
C GLU A 314 -18.27 26.47 -1.24
N TYR A 315 -18.30 25.13 -1.45
CA TYR A 315 -17.08 24.34 -1.59
C TYR A 315 -16.70 24.23 -3.04
N TYR A 316 -15.41 24.41 -3.24
CA TYR A 316 -14.76 23.91 -4.44
C TYR A 316 -14.71 22.39 -4.34
N ASP A 317 -15.14 21.71 -5.41
CA ASP A 317 -14.98 20.29 -5.51
C ASP A 317 -13.46 19.98 -5.60
N TYR A 318 -12.90 19.43 -4.53
CA TYR A 318 -11.54 18.93 -4.55
C TYR A 318 -11.55 17.45 -4.94
N ALA A 319 -10.55 17.05 -5.73
CA ALA A 319 -10.25 15.64 -5.95
C ALA A 319 -9.03 15.24 -5.14
N LEU A 320 -8.99 13.98 -4.78
CA LEU A 320 -7.82 13.37 -4.17
C LEU A 320 -7.25 12.33 -5.11
N ASP A 321 -6.09 12.63 -5.68
CA ASP A 321 -5.35 11.72 -6.54
C ASP A 321 -4.50 10.78 -5.68
N ILE A 322 -4.79 9.48 -5.75
CA ILE A 322 -4.10 8.44 -4.99
C ILE A 322 -3.20 7.67 -5.94
N ASN A 323 -1.90 7.86 -5.78
CA ASN A 323 -0.89 7.18 -6.59
C ASN A 323 -0.53 5.83 -5.96
N ASP A 324 -1.35 4.82 -6.24
CA ASP A 324 -1.19 3.46 -5.74
C ASP A 324 -0.92 2.42 -6.83
N ASP A 325 -0.71 2.85 -8.07
CA ASP A 325 -0.47 1.97 -9.22
C ASP A 325 0.66 0.96 -8.94
N ASN A 326 1.77 1.41 -8.36
CA ASN A 326 2.90 0.54 -8.04
C ASN A 326 2.54 -0.53 -6.98
N LEU A 327 1.71 -0.18 -6.01
CA LEU A 327 1.24 -1.11 -4.98
C LEU A 327 0.30 -2.15 -5.60
N PHE A 328 -0.66 -1.72 -6.42
CA PHE A 328 -1.61 -2.62 -7.07
C PHE A 328 -0.93 -3.54 -8.06
N ASP A 329 -0.03 -3.04 -8.90
CA ASP A 329 0.70 -3.85 -9.87
C ASP A 329 1.53 -4.94 -9.18
N LEU A 330 2.29 -4.57 -8.13
CA LEU A 330 3.08 -5.54 -7.40
C LEU A 330 2.21 -6.52 -6.61
N SER A 331 1.16 -6.04 -5.95
CA SER A 331 0.26 -6.91 -5.17
C SER A 331 -0.45 -7.92 -6.07
N ALA A 332 -0.89 -7.52 -7.27
CA ALA A 332 -1.50 -8.41 -8.25
C ALA A 332 -0.54 -9.51 -8.72
N ILE A 333 0.72 -9.17 -9.00
CA ILE A 333 1.76 -10.14 -9.39
C ILE A 333 1.99 -11.15 -8.25
N LEU A 334 2.11 -10.67 -7.01
CA LEU A 334 2.35 -11.52 -5.85
C LEU A 334 1.13 -12.42 -5.54
N GLU A 335 -0.09 -11.90 -5.64
CA GLU A 335 -1.31 -12.70 -5.51
C GLU A 335 -1.40 -13.82 -6.56
N ASP A 336 -1.09 -13.52 -7.80
CA ASP A 336 -1.10 -14.52 -8.87
C ASP A 336 -0.04 -15.60 -8.63
N SER A 337 1.15 -15.22 -8.14
CA SER A 337 2.20 -16.17 -7.75
C SER A 337 1.76 -17.07 -6.58
N ILE A 338 1.14 -16.49 -5.54
CA ILE A 338 0.57 -17.23 -4.41
C ILE A 338 -0.51 -18.21 -4.89
N LYS A 339 -1.46 -17.76 -5.72
CA LYS A 339 -2.52 -18.61 -6.30
C LYS A 339 -1.96 -19.73 -7.14
N PHE A 340 -0.92 -19.44 -7.94
CA PHE A 340 -0.21 -20.46 -8.73
C PHE A 340 0.43 -21.51 -7.81
N ASN A 341 1.19 -21.12 -6.81
CA ASN A 341 1.85 -22.03 -5.86
C ASN A 341 0.83 -22.90 -5.11
N GLN A 342 -0.31 -22.34 -4.69
CA GLN A 342 -1.40 -23.08 -4.06
C GLN A 342 -2.01 -24.09 -5.03
N THR A 343 -2.25 -23.70 -6.28
CA THR A 343 -2.80 -24.58 -7.33
C THR A 343 -1.85 -25.74 -7.60
N VAL A 344 -0.56 -25.48 -7.77
CA VAL A 344 0.47 -26.51 -7.95
C VAL A 344 0.50 -27.46 -6.76
N THR A 345 0.38 -26.96 -5.53
CA THR A 345 0.32 -27.79 -4.32
C THR A 345 -0.88 -28.76 -4.36
N ILE A 346 -2.06 -28.28 -4.74
CA ILE A 346 -3.25 -29.12 -4.90
C ILE A 346 -3.01 -30.22 -5.96
N PHE A 347 -2.38 -29.90 -7.10
CA PHE A 347 -2.02 -30.87 -8.12
C PHE A 347 -1.03 -31.91 -7.61
N VAL A 348 -0.01 -31.53 -6.86
CA VAL A 348 0.97 -32.45 -6.26
C VAL A 348 0.28 -33.40 -5.27
N VAL A 349 -0.63 -32.88 -4.46
CA VAL A 349 -1.43 -33.68 -3.54
C VAL A 349 -2.34 -34.67 -4.31
N ALA A 350 -3.03 -34.22 -5.35
CA ALA A 350 -3.87 -35.11 -6.16
C ALA A 350 -3.04 -36.18 -6.87
N LEU A 351 -1.87 -35.84 -7.41
CA LEU A 351 -0.95 -36.78 -8.03
C LEU A 351 -0.49 -37.84 -7.05
N SER A 352 -0.38 -37.55 -5.78
CA SER A 352 0.02 -38.51 -4.75
C SER A 352 -1.02 -39.61 -4.51
N VAL A 353 -2.34 -39.34 -4.70
CA VAL A 353 -3.40 -40.36 -4.69
C VAL A 353 -3.17 -41.34 -5.82
N VAL A 354 -2.97 -40.82 -7.03
CA VAL A 354 -2.75 -41.63 -8.23
C VAL A 354 -1.49 -42.47 -8.09
N ALA A 355 -0.43 -41.86 -7.60
CA ALA A 355 0.84 -42.57 -7.34
C ALA A 355 0.68 -43.67 -6.28
N GLY A 356 0.00 -43.37 -5.16
CA GLY A 356 -0.34 -44.39 -4.14
C GLY A 356 -1.14 -45.57 -4.71
N PHE A 357 -2.14 -45.27 -5.55
CA PHE A 357 -2.93 -46.27 -6.22
C PHE A 357 -2.08 -47.13 -7.18
N LEU A 358 -1.29 -46.51 -8.06
CA LEU A 358 -0.42 -47.22 -9.03
C LEU A 358 0.63 -48.10 -8.34
N VAL A 359 1.27 -47.56 -7.32
CA VAL A 359 2.25 -48.33 -6.53
C VAL A 359 1.60 -49.49 -5.84
N GLY A 360 0.44 -49.31 -5.23
CA GLY A 360 -0.37 -50.37 -4.62
C GLY A 360 -0.72 -51.46 -5.64
N PHE A 361 -1.22 -51.04 -6.79
CA PHE A 361 -1.58 -51.95 -7.86
C PHE A 361 -0.40 -52.79 -8.40
N LEU A 362 0.71 -52.13 -8.71
CA LEU A 362 1.95 -52.80 -9.19
C LEU A 362 2.52 -53.76 -8.17
N MET A 363 2.51 -53.36 -6.88
CA MET A 363 2.98 -54.19 -5.79
C MET A 363 2.14 -55.46 -5.63
N ILE A 364 0.83 -55.31 -5.69
CA ILE A 364 -0.10 -56.45 -5.62
C ILE A 364 0.13 -57.40 -6.82
N ARG A 365 0.23 -56.83 -8.03
CA ARG A 365 0.44 -57.63 -9.26
C ARG A 365 1.73 -58.44 -9.17
N ARG A 366 2.80 -57.86 -8.64
CA ARG A 366 4.10 -58.49 -8.47
C ARG A 366 4.11 -59.61 -7.41
N ARG A 367 3.32 -59.47 -6.36
CA ARG A 367 3.23 -60.41 -5.22
C ARG A 367 1.95 -61.25 -5.22
N LYS A 368 1.24 -61.31 -6.35
CA LYS A 368 -0.04 -62.01 -6.47
C LYS A 368 0.07 -63.46 -6.01
N LYS A 369 1.13 -64.19 -6.43
CA LYS A 369 1.36 -65.62 -6.04
C LYS A 369 1.60 -65.76 -4.52
N ASP A 370 2.38 -64.89 -3.92
CA ASP A 370 2.65 -64.92 -2.48
C ASP A 370 1.38 -64.63 -1.66
N ILE A 371 0.56 -63.68 -2.13
CA ILE A 371 -0.71 -63.33 -1.49
C ILE A 371 -1.68 -64.51 -1.53
N LEU A 372 -1.78 -65.18 -2.69
CA LEU A 372 -2.63 -66.37 -2.85
C LEU A 372 -2.18 -67.50 -1.94
N LEU A 373 -0.87 -67.77 -1.87
CA LEU A 373 -0.28 -68.78 -0.98
C LEU A 373 -0.57 -68.46 0.52
N MET A 374 -0.45 -67.24 0.95
CA MET A 374 -0.74 -66.82 2.34
C MET A 374 -2.25 -67.00 2.66
N ARG A 375 -3.12 -66.72 1.68
CA ARG A 375 -4.57 -66.93 1.80
C ARG A 375 -4.94 -68.42 1.87
N THR A 376 -4.28 -69.30 1.09
CA THR A 376 -4.52 -70.73 1.15
C THR A 376 -4.03 -71.35 2.46
N VAL A 377 -3.03 -70.78 3.10
CA VAL A 377 -2.55 -71.19 4.44
C VAL A 377 -3.45 -70.63 5.56
N GLY A 378 -4.50 -69.83 5.23
CA GLY A 378 -5.47 -69.37 6.22
C GLY A 378 -5.20 -68.00 6.82
N GLU A 379 -4.23 -67.20 6.27
CA GLU A 379 -3.98 -65.83 6.76
C GLU A 379 -5.17 -64.94 6.35
N SER A 380 -5.69 -64.15 7.32
CA SER A 380 -6.83 -63.27 7.12
C SER A 380 -6.50 -62.11 6.17
N ASN A 381 -7.48 -61.73 5.31
CA ASN A 381 -7.32 -60.56 4.39
C ASN A 381 -6.89 -59.30 5.14
N PHE A 382 -7.39 -59.09 6.36
CA PHE A 382 -7.07 -57.91 7.18
C PHE A 382 -5.60 -57.89 7.63
N ARG A 383 -5.04 -59.04 8.02
CA ARG A 383 -3.60 -59.12 8.37
C ARG A 383 -2.69 -58.87 7.19
N LEU A 384 -3.08 -59.39 6.01
CA LEU A 384 -2.35 -59.13 4.77
C LEU A 384 -2.40 -57.67 4.40
N TYR A 385 -3.59 -57.05 4.46
CA TYR A 385 -3.78 -55.62 4.21
C TYR A 385 -2.91 -54.75 5.14
N ILE A 386 -2.99 -54.93 6.45
CA ILE A 386 -2.17 -54.18 7.40
C ILE A 386 -0.67 -54.39 7.15
N GLY A 387 -0.27 -55.62 6.82
CA GLY A 387 1.14 -55.90 6.54
C GLY A 387 1.69 -55.14 5.33
N PHE A 388 0.88 -54.94 4.26
CA PHE A 388 1.25 -54.17 3.11
C PHE A 388 1.23 -52.64 3.38
N VAL A 389 0.22 -52.15 4.10
CA VAL A 389 0.14 -50.76 4.47
C VAL A 389 1.33 -50.36 5.35
N LEU A 390 1.67 -51.16 6.35
CA LEU A 390 2.81 -50.89 7.24
C LEU A 390 4.17 -50.87 6.49
N GLU A 391 4.32 -51.80 5.51
CA GLU A 391 5.53 -51.78 4.66
C GLU A 391 5.68 -50.49 3.89
N GLN A 392 4.60 -49.97 3.32
CA GLN A 392 4.57 -48.71 2.59
C GLN A 392 4.74 -47.51 3.50
N MET A 393 4.09 -47.52 4.68
CA MET A 393 4.24 -46.47 5.68
C MET A 393 5.71 -46.21 6.03
N ILE A 394 6.48 -47.27 6.25
CA ILE A 394 7.90 -47.14 6.58
C ILE A 394 8.67 -46.49 5.42
N CYS A 395 8.43 -46.87 4.19
CA CYS A 395 9.10 -46.29 3.03
C CYS A 395 8.75 -44.80 2.86
N ILE A 396 7.46 -44.46 3.00
CA ILE A 396 6.99 -43.07 2.89
C ILE A 396 7.53 -42.21 4.03
N ILE A 397 7.46 -42.65 5.27
CA ILE A 397 7.99 -41.93 6.45
C ILE A 397 9.50 -41.70 6.30
N LEU A 398 10.25 -42.71 5.84
CA LEU A 398 11.69 -42.56 5.60
C LEU A 398 11.96 -41.59 4.43
N GLY A 399 11.18 -41.63 3.35
CA GLY A 399 11.29 -40.70 2.24
C GLY A 399 11.00 -39.25 2.68
N ILE A 400 9.90 -39.06 3.43
CA ILE A 400 9.54 -37.76 4.02
C ILE A 400 10.64 -37.27 4.96
N ALA A 401 11.19 -38.16 5.78
CA ALA A 401 12.25 -37.82 6.71
C ALA A 401 13.52 -37.35 5.96
N LEU A 402 13.88 -37.98 4.86
CA LEU A 402 15.01 -37.59 4.03
C LEU A 402 14.77 -36.23 3.33
N GLY A 403 13.59 -36.02 2.76
CA GLY A 403 13.23 -34.76 2.13
C GLY A 403 13.03 -33.62 3.12
N GLY A 404 12.32 -33.87 4.23
CA GLY A 404 12.03 -32.88 5.26
C GLY A 404 13.24 -32.48 6.09
N ALA A 405 14.22 -33.37 6.27
CA ALA A 405 15.46 -33.06 6.97
C ALA A 405 16.30 -32.00 6.23
N TYR A 406 16.19 -31.92 4.93
CA TYR A 406 16.87 -30.91 4.12
C TYR A 406 16.28 -29.49 4.37
N TYR A 407 14.98 -29.41 4.69
CA TYR A 407 14.21 -28.16 4.88
C TYR A 407 13.79 -27.91 6.35
N ASN A 408 14.53 -28.38 7.32
CA ASN A 408 14.28 -28.14 8.75
C ASN A 408 12.85 -28.43 9.25
N TRP A 409 12.12 -29.34 8.58
CA TRP A 409 10.75 -29.79 8.94
C TRP A 409 9.67 -28.70 8.96
N ASN A 410 9.91 -27.52 8.37
CA ASN A 410 8.94 -26.43 8.36
C ASN A 410 7.51 -26.84 7.88
N PRO A 411 7.35 -27.59 6.76
CA PRO A 411 6.01 -27.89 6.22
C PRO A 411 5.41 -29.21 6.75
N ILE A 412 5.57 -29.51 8.04
CA ILE A 412 5.13 -30.80 8.60
C ILE A 412 3.63 -31.12 8.34
N LYS A 413 2.76 -30.09 8.32
CA LYS A 413 1.34 -30.24 8.02
C LYS A 413 1.12 -30.74 6.61
N ASN A 414 1.76 -30.13 5.62
CA ASN A 414 1.60 -30.49 4.21
C ASN A 414 2.22 -31.87 3.90
N LEU A 415 3.33 -32.21 4.54
CA LEU A 415 3.93 -33.53 4.48
C LEU A 415 3.01 -34.62 5.09
N ALA A 416 2.32 -34.31 6.18
CA ALA A 416 1.34 -35.21 6.77
C ALA A 416 0.11 -35.40 5.87
N ILE A 417 -0.38 -34.34 5.24
CA ILE A 417 -1.48 -34.40 4.25
C ILE A 417 -1.06 -35.26 3.06
N PHE A 418 0.13 -35.04 2.51
CA PHE A 418 0.69 -35.85 1.44
C PHE A 418 0.72 -37.33 1.80
N ALA A 419 1.26 -37.69 2.98
CA ALA A 419 1.28 -39.07 3.45
C ALA A 419 -0.13 -39.66 3.55
N GLY A 420 -1.07 -38.94 4.16
CA GLY A 420 -2.45 -39.37 4.31
C GLY A 420 -3.14 -39.65 2.99
N VAL A 421 -3.02 -38.69 2.03
CA VAL A 421 -3.63 -38.76 0.70
C VAL A 421 -3.01 -39.91 -0.14
N TYR A 422 -1.70 -40.11 -0.06
CA TYR A 422 -1.03 -41.26 -0.66
C TYR A 422 -1.59 -42.57 -0.13
N PHE A 423 -1.82 -42.67 1.20
CA PHE A 423 -2.42 -43.89 1.80
C PHE A 423 -3.86 -44.12 1.39
N VAL A 424 -4.63 -43.08 1.09
CA VAL A 424 -5.98 -43.26 0.50
C VAL A 424 -5.88 -43.95 -0.85
N GLY A 425 -4.99 -43.50 -1.74
CA GLY A 425 -4.74 -44.12 -3.03
C GLY A 425 -4.31 -45.60 -2.90
N LEU A 426 -3.33 -45.83 -2.04
CA LEU A 426 -2.86 -47.20 -1.72
C LEU A 426 -3.97 -48.11 -1.20
N SER A 427 -4.78 -47.60 -0.27
CA SER A 427 -5.87 -48.34 0.34
C SER A 427 -6.95 -48.70 -0.66
N LEU A 428 -7.29 -47.80 -1.59
CA LEU A 428 -8.19 -48.08 -2.71
C LEU A 428 -7.70 -49.22 -3.58
N ALA A 429 -6.44 -49.22 -3.98
CA ALA A 429 -5.84 -50.30 -4.78
C ALA A 429 -5.90 -51.64 -4.06
N LEU A 430 -5.55 -51.67 -2.77
CA LEU A 430 -5.61 -52.88 -1.94
C LEU A 430 -7.04 -53.37 -1.75
N ALA A 431 -7.99 -52.46 -1.48
CA ALA A 431 -9.40 -52.84 -1.31
C ALA A 431 -9.99 -53.48 -2.56
N ILE A 432 -9.75 -52.91 -3.74
CA ILE A 432 -10.23 -53.45 -5.02
C ILE A 432 -9.68 -54.86 -5.24
N PHE A 433 -8.41 -55.06 -4.96
CA PHE A 433 -7.82 -56.39 -5.16
C PHE A 433 -8.31 -57.40 -4.11
N MET A 434 -8.38 -57.03 -2.85
CA MET A 434 -8.77 -57.92 -1.75
C MET A 434 -10.26 -58.30 -1.82
N SER A 435 -11.12 -57.53 -2.49
CA SER A 435 -12.53 -57.82 -2.71
C SER A 435 -12.77 -58.93 -3.74
N LYS A 436 -11.80 -59.24 -4.62
CA LYS A 436 -11.92 -60.32 -5.60
C LYS A 436 -11.92 -61.69 -4.91
N LYS A 437 -12.86 -62.54 -5.30
CA LYS A 437 -12.97 -63.92 -4.80
C LYS A 437 -11.74 -64.72 -5.20
N LEU A 438 -11.23 -65.60 -4.30
CA LEU A 438 -10.06 -66.45 -4.52
C LEU A 438 -10.12 -67.27 -5.82
N LEU A 439 -11.29 -67.82 -6.15
CA LEU A 439 -11.52 -68.61 -7.35
C LEU A 439 -11.39 -67.81 -8.65
N THR A 440 -11.77 -66.54 -8.66
CA THR A 440 -11.65 -65.66 -9.85
C THR A 440 -10.21 -65.24 -10.10
N SER A 441 -9.42 -65.07 -9.07
CA SER A 441 -8.01 -64.68 -9.20
C SER A 441 -7.09 -65.83 -9.62
N VAL A 442 -7.50 -67.09 -9.45
CA VAL A 442 -6.78 -68.28 -9.93
C VAL A 442 -7.07 -68.50 -11.40
N LYS A 443 -8.30 -68.27 -11.88
CA LYS A 443 -8.70 -68.43 -13.32
C LYS A 443 -8.12 -67.33 -14.23
N GLU A 444 -7.70 -66.18 -13.74
CA GLU A 444 -7.06 -65.10 -14.51
C GLU A 444 -5.58 -65.38 -14.84
N ASP A 445 -4.99 -66.47 -14.30
CA ASP A 445 -3.57 -66.82 -14.48
C ASP A 445 -3.41 -68.11 -15.38
N GLU A 446 -4.49 -68.76 -15.85
CA GLU A 446 -4.49 -69.72 -16.91
C GLU A 446 -4.77 -69.01 -18.26
#